data_1fef043b1767e89ad9e9738b131c1220
#
_entry.id   1fef043b1767e89ad9e9738b131c1220
#
_cell.length_a   1.000
_cell.length_b   1.000
_cell.length_c   1.000
_cell.angle_alpha   90.00
_cell.angle_beta   90.00
_cell.angle_gamma   90.00
#
_symmetry.space_group_name_H-M   'P 1'
#
loop_
_entity.id
_entity.type
_entity.pdbx_description
1 polymer ?
#
loop_
_entity_poly.entity_id
_entity_poly.type
_entity_poly.pdbx_seq_one_letter_code
_entity_poly.pdbx_strand_id
1 'polypeptide(L)'
;MKDKKRTILIVALVLSLVVNLVFLALHAIGAQEKSITGTFASFGGKAVEGGTYLAVEPDGEYTLYRQFQVLETGACRVEEHVIYSGDRPVGYFDRKDAVVLFLDDAAYSLTRTDSVPVYVNVPGKMN
;
A
#
# COMPACT_ATOMS: atom_id res chain seq x y z
N MET A 1 -55.53 -12.09 -7.40
CA MET A 1 -54.76 -12.04 -6.13
C MET A 1 -53.42 -12.76 -6.19
N LYS A 2 -53.31 -13.86 -6.90
CA LYS A 2 -52.01 -14.52 -7.07
C LYS A 2 -50.99 -13.67 -7.80
N ASP A 3 -51.41 -12.81 -8.73
CA ASP A 3 -50.54 -11.97 -9.53
C ASP A 3 -49.89 -10.84 -8.71
N LYS A 4 -50.58 -10.29 -7.72
CA LYS A 4 -50.04 -9.25 -6.84
C LYS A 4 -48.91 -9.77 -5.96
N LYS A 5 -49.07 -10.98 -5.37
CA LYS A 5 -48.04 -11.60 -4.55
C LYS A 5 -46.80 -11.94 -5.37
N ARG A 6 -46.99 -12.43 -6.58
CA ARG A 6 -45.90 -12.76 -7.50
C ARG A 6 -45.15 -11.49 -7.92
N THR A 7 -45.87 -10.42 -8.22
CA THR A 7 -45.24 -9.13 -8.59
C THR A 7 -44.44 -8.55 -7.41
N ILE A 8 -45.00 -8.60 -6.20
CA ILE A 8 -44.29 -8.13 -4.99
C ILE A 8 -43.03 -8.93 -4.76
N LEU A 9 -43.05 -10.26 -4.94
CA LEU A 9 -41.87 -11.12 -4.79
C LEU A 9 -40.79 -10.79 -5.82
N ILE A 10 -41.18 -10.55 -7.07
CA ILE A 10 -40.24 -10.20 -8.15
C ILE A 10 -39.62 -8.83 -7.87
N VAL A 11 -40.38 -7.84 -7.45
CA VAL A 11 -39.89 -6.51 -7.11
C VAL A 11 -38.93 -6.58 -5.91
N ALA A 12 -39.28 -7.34 -4.88
CA ALA A 12 -38.41 -7.52 -3.72
C ALA A 12 -37.08 -8.18 -4.10
N LEU A 13 -37.11 -9.16 -4.99
CA LEU A 13 -35.92 -9.88 -5.46
C LEU A 13 -35.02 -8.96 -6.27
N VAL A 14 -35.58 -8.15 -7.16
CA VAL A 14 -34.83 -7.18 -7.97
C VAL A 14 -34.21 -6.11 -7.08
N LEU A 15 -34.94 -5.57 -6.10
CA LEU A 15 -34.41 -4.60 -5.14
C LEU A 15 -33.25 -5.19 -4.34
N SER A 16 -33.35 -6.43 -3.90
CA SER A 16 -32.29 -7.13 -3.16
C SER A 16 -31.03 -7.26 -4.02
N LEU A 17 -31.16 -7.62 -5.29
CA LEU A 17 -30.03 -7.72 -6.22
C LEU A 17 -29.35 -6.36 -6.42
N VAL A 18 -30.12 -5.30 -6.60
CA VAL A 18 -29.59 -3.94 -6.80
C VAL A 18 -28.83 -3.50 -5.55
N VAL A 19 -29.39 -3.70 -4.36
CA VAL A 19 -28.72 -3.35 -3.09
C VAL A 19 -27.42 -4.12 -2.94
N ASN A 20 -27.40 -5.41 -3.25
CA ASN A 20 -26.18 -6.22 -3.16
C ASN A 20 -25.11 -5.74 -4.14
N LEU A 21 -25.49 -5.37 -5.38
CA LEU A 21 -24.56 -4.85 -6.37
C LEU A 21 -23.97 -3.51 -5.92
N VAL A 22 -24.78 -2.62 -5.35
CA VAL A 22 -24.32 -1.34 -4.81
C VAL A 22 -23.35 -1.57 -3.65
N PHE A 23 -23.66 -2.48 -2.74
CA PHE A 23 -22.76 -2.84 -1.63
C PHE A 23 -21.41 -3.37 -2.13
N LEU A 24 -21.41 -4.26 -3.12
CA LEU A 24 -20.18 -4.79 -3.71
C LEU A 24 -19.37 -3.68 -4.37
N ALA A 25 -20.01 -2.76 -5.11
CA ALA A 25 -19.33 -1.64 -5.74
C ALA A 25 -18.69 -0.70 -4.71
N LEU A 26 -19.43 -0.35 -3.65
CA LEU A 26 -18.92 0.50 -2.58
C LEU A 26 -17.79 -0.16 -1.82
N HIS A 27 -17.88 -1.47 -1.58
CA HIS A 27 -16.82 -2.22 -0.91
C HIS A 27 -15.56 -2.27 -1.77
N ALA A 28 -15.70 -2.49 -3.07
CA ALA A 28 -14.57 -2.50 -3.99
C ALA A 28 -13.87 -1.13 -4.06
N ILE A 29 -14.64 -0.03 -4.08
CA ILE A 29 -14.09 1.33 -4.07
C ILE A 29 -13.40 1.62 -2.74
N GLY A 30 -14.01 1.26 -1.61
CA GLY A 30 -13.46 1.50 -0.28
C GLY A 30 -12.26 0.63 0.05
N ALA A 31 -12.13 -0.53 -0.59
CA ALA A 31 -11.03 -1.47 -0.40
C ALA A 31 -9.97 -1.35 -1.51
N GLN A 32 -9.94 -0.24 -2.23
CA GLN A 32 -9.00 -0.05 -3.33
C GLN A 32 -7.56 -0.13 -2.83
N GLU A 33 -6.85 -1.16 -3.27
CA GLU A 33 -5.46 -1.39 -2.91
C GLU A 33 -4.55 -0.40 -3.63
N LYS A 34 -3.52 0.07 -2.93
CA LYS A 34 -2.49 0.93 -3.49
C LYS A 34 -1.25 0.12 -3.82
N SER A 35 -0.51 0.56 -4.84
CA SER A 35 0.81 0.02 -5.14
C SER A 35 1.80 0.40 -4.04
N ILE A 36 2.83 -0.42 -3.85
CA ILE A 36 3.94 -0.08 -2.95
C ILE A 36 4.81 1.06 -3.49
N THR A 37 4.65 1.43 -4.76
CA THR A 37 5.39 2.56 -5.36
C THR A 37 5.12 3.84 -4.58
N GLY A 38 6.17 4.55 -4.21
CA GLY A 38 6.05 5.81 -3.49
C GLY A 38 7.14 5.99 -2.44
N THR A 39 6.89 6.88 -1.50
CA THR A 39 7.82 7.16 -0.40
C THR A 39 7.13 6.93 0.92
N PHE A 40 7.81 6.23 1.82
CA PHE A 40 7.35 5.93 3.17
C PHE A 40 8.37 6.46 4.18
N ALA A 41 7.90 6.93 5.31
CA ALA A 41 8.76 7.47 6.36
C ALA A 41 8.37 6.95 7.74
N SER A 42 9.32 6.91 8.65
CA SER A 42 9.11 6.40 10.01
C SER A 42 8.47 7.42 10.97
N PHE A 43 8.09 8.61 10.50
CA PHE A 43 7.57 9.68 11.36
C PHE A 43 6.26 10.28 10.90
N GLY A 44 5.36 9.53 10.34
CA GLY A 44 4.05 10.10 9.97
C GLY A 44 4.14 11.32 9.05
N GLY A 45 5.12 11.35 8.14
CA GLY A 45 5.23 12.39 7.12
C GLY A 45 6.05 13.62 7.50
N LYS A 46 6.62 13.67 8.69
CA LYS A 46 7.51 14.78 9.06
C LYS A 46 8.95 14.43 8.71
N ALA A 47 9.58 15.27 7.89
CA ALA A 47 11.01 15.19 7.64
C ALA A 47 11.73 15.68 8.90
N VAL A 48 12.14 14.73 9.74
CA VAL A 48 12.91 15.02 10.93
C VAL A 48 14.32 14.47 10.73
N GLU A 49 15.28 15.23 11.14
CA GLU A 49 16.67 14.82 11.12
C GLU A 49 16.83 13.47 11.82
N GLY A 50 17.43 12.52 11.13
CA GLY A 50 17.56 11.15 11.63
C GLY A 50 16.42 10.19 11.27
N GLY A 51 15.41 10.67 10.53
CA GLY A 51 14.31 9.82 10.06
C GLY A 51 14.73 8.82 9.00
N THR A 52 14.06 7.68 8.96
CA THR A 52 14.29 6.64 7.96
C THR A 52 13.21 6.72 6.89
N TYR A 53 13.63 6.66 5.64
CA TYR A 53 12.75 6.77 4.47
C TYR A 53 12.93 5.56 3.57
N LEU A 54 11.83 5.11 2.99
CA LEU A 54 11.83 4.08 1.96
C LEU A 54 11.24 4.69 0.69
N ALA A 55 12.02 4.69 -0.39
CA ALA A 55 11.52 5.06 -1.72
C ALA A 55 11.44 3.81 -2.58
N VAL A 56 10.28 3.57 -3.18
CA VAL A 56 10.04 2.40 -4.05
C VAL A 56 9.67 2.90 -5.44
N GLU A 57 10.46 2.50 -6.42
CA GLU A 57 10.25 2.84 -7.82
C GLU A 57 9.17 1.96 -8.46
N PRO A 58 8.57 2.37 -9.59
CA PRO A 58 7.58 1.55 -10.28
C PRO A 58 8.07 0.18 -10.74
N ASP A 59 9.38 0.02 -10.97
CA ASP A 59 9.99 -1.25 -11.37
C ASP A 59 10.28 -2.18 -10.19
N GLY A 60 9.98 -1.74 -8.96
CA GLY A 60 10.24 -2.50 -7.75
C GLY A 60 11.57 -2.23 -7.08
N GLU A 61 12.44 -1.43 -7.70
CA GLU A 61 13.68 -1.03 -7.03
C GLU A 61 13.37 -0.17 -5.81
N TYR A 62 14.00 -0.47 -4.68
CA TYR A 62 13.80 0.28 -3.46
C TYR A 62 15.10 0.81 -2.91
N THR A 63 15.01 1.94 -2.21
CA THR A 63 16.11 2.55 -1.47
C THR A 63 15.62 2.87 -0.07
N LEU A 64 16.24 2.25 0.93
CA LEU A 64 16.04 2.58 2.33
C LEU A 64 17.16 3.52 2.73
N TYR A 65 16.82 4.73 3.17
CA TYR A 65 17.82 5.75 3.44
C TYR A 65 17.47 6.61 4.64
N ARG A 66 18.51 7.19 5.20
CA ARG A 66 18.43 8.35 6.09
C ARG A 66 19.09 9.52 5.40
N GLN A 67 18.96 10.71 5.96
CA GLN A 67 19.60 11.89 5.41
C GLN A 67 21.10 11.63 5.23
N PHE A 68 21.60 11.84 4.01
CA PHE A 68 23.00 11.64 3.61
C PHE A 68 23.52 10.19 3.67
N GLN A 69 22.66 9.22 3.94
CA GLN A 69 23.10 7.84 4.05
C GLN A 69 22.11 6.86 3.43
N VAL A 70 22.59 6.03 2.52
CA VAL A 70 21.82 4.89 2.00
C VAL A 70 22.05 3.70 2.93
N LEU A 71 20.98 3.15 3.48
CA LEU A 71 21.05 2.00 4.37
C LEU A 71 21.00 0.68 3.59
N GLU A 72 20.12 0.59 2.59
CA GLU A 72 19.98 -0.58 1.76
C GLU A 72 19.33 -0.23 0.43
N THR A 73 19.71 -0.93 -0.62
CA THR A 73 19.07 -0.86 -1.93
C THR A 73 18.82 -2.27 -2.44
N GLY A 74 17.84 -2.43 -3.30
CA GLY A 74 17.55 -3.72 -3.90
C GLY A 74 16.28 -3.66 -4.73
N ALA A 75 15.79 -4.83 -5.09
CA ALA A 75 14.51 -4.98 -5.78
C ALA A 75 13.54 -5.72 -4.86
N CYS A 76 12.30 -5.27 -4.82
CA CYS A 76 11.27 -5.92 -4.02
C CYS A 76 10.04 -6.23 -4.87
N ARG A 77 9.29 -7.21 -4.43
CA ARG A 77 7.96 -7.51 -4.96
C ARG A 77 7.01 -7.77 -3.81
N VAL A 78 5.74 -7.55 -4.02
CA VAL A 78 4.71 -7.81 -3.03
C VAL A 78 3.83 -8.94 -3.51
N GLU A 79 3.70 -9.97 -2.71
CA GLU A 79 2.74 -11.06 -2.90
C GLU A 79 1.77 -11.03 -1.73
N GLU A 80 0.48 -10.80 -2.02
CA GLU A 80 -0.54 -10.54 -1.00
C GLU A 80 -0.13 -9.36 -0.13
N HIS A 81 0.33 -9.58 1.10
CA HIS A 81 0.79 -8.53 2.00
C HIS A 81 2.27 -8.66 2.35
N VAL A 82 2.96 -9.63 1.77
CA VAL A 82 4.37 -9.88 2.10
C VAL A 82 5.27 -9.24 1.07
N ILE A 83 6.27 -8.51 1.55
CA ILE A 83 7.30 -7.91 0.71
C ILE A 83 8.48 -8.87 0.64
N TYR A 84 8.88 -9.23 -0.58
CA TYR A 84 10.01 -10.12 -0.83
C TYR A 84 11.15 -9.37 -1.49
N SER A 85 12.37 -9.67 -1.07
CA SER A 85 13.59 -9.29 -1.79
C SER A 85 14.22 -10.59 -2.32
N GLY A 86 14.09 -10.83 -3.63
CA GLY A 86 14.36 -12.15 -4.18
C GLY A 86 13.36 -13.17 -3.64
N ASP A 87 13.85 -14.25 -3.05
CA ASP A 87 13.02 -15.28 -2.44
C ASP A 87 12.86 -15.12 -0.91
N ARG A 88 13.44 -14.05 -0.35
CA ARG A 88 13.45 -13.81 1.09
C ARG A 88 12.35 -12.82 1.47
N PRO A 89 11.46 -13.17 2.40
CA PRO A 89 10.49 -12.21 2.93
C PRO A 89 11.23 -11.18 3.80
N VAL A 90 11.02 -9.90 3.52
CA VAL A 90 11.69 -8.80 4.20
C VAL A 90 10.73 -7.84 4.89
N GLY A 91 9.44 -8.00 4.71
CA GLY A 91 8.49 -7.10 5.34
C GLY A 91 7.05 -7.39 5.02
N TYR A 92 6.20 -6.47 5.46
CA TYR A 92 4.75 -6.52 5.32
C TYR A 92 4.25 -5.18 4.77
N PHE A 93 3.33 -5.24 3.82
CA PHE A 93 2.66 -4.08 3.26
C PHE A 93 1.15 -4.26 3.42
N ASP A 94 0.46 -3.30 4.04
CA ASP A 94 -0.99 -3.37 4.22
C ASP A 94 -1.78 -3.07 2.93
N ARG A 95 -1.07 -2.81 1.83
CA ARG A 95 -1.57 -2.42 0.50
C ARG A 95 -2.32 -1.09 0.51
N LYS A 96 -2.04 -0.28 1.51
CA LYS A 96 -2.52 1.10 1.64
C LYS A 96 -1.35 2.04 1.88
N ASP A 97 -1.06 2.34 3.13
CA ASP A 97 -0.07 3.36 3.46
C ASP A 97 0.95 2.91 4.50
N ALA A 98 0.89 1.67 4.98
CA ALA A 98 1.78 1.18 6.02
C ALA A 98 2.69 0.06 5.50
N VAL A 99 3.97 0.19 5.83
CA VAL A 99 5.01 -0.79 5.52
C VAL A 99 5.80 -1.09 6.79
N VAL A 100 6.06 -2.36 7.04
CA VAL A 100 6.99 -2.80 8.07
C VAL A 100 8.10 -3.59 7.39
N LEU A 101 9.35 -3.18 7.58
CA LEU A 101 10.52 -3.87 7.03
C LEU A 101 11.35 -4.47 8.14
N PHE A 102 11.89 -5.67 7.88
CA PHE A 102 12.81 -6.37 8.78
C PHE A 102 14.13 -6.55 8.06
N LEU A 103 15.07 -5.69 8.35
CA LEU A 103 16.38 -5.68 7.70
C LEU A 103 17.47 -5.60 8.76
N ASP A 104 18.50 -6.46 8.67
CA ASP A 104 19.68 -6.45 9.55
C ASP A 104 19.32 -6.41 11.04
N ASP A 105 18.40 -7.27 11.47
CA ASP A 105 17.92 -7.38 12.85
C ASP A 105 17.16 -6.16 13.37
N ALA A 106 16.82 -5.21 12.48
CA ALA A 106 16.03 -4.04 12.82
C ALA A 106 14.67 -4.09 12.15
N ALA A 107 13.66 -3.58 12.83
CA ALA A 107 12.31 -3.42 12.28
C ALA A 107 12.03 -1.94 12.04
N TYR A 108 11.54 -1.64 10.83
CA TYR A 108 11.19 -0.28 10.43
C TYR A 108 9.69 -0.21 10.16
N SER A 109 8.99 0.56 10.94
CA SER A 109 7.56 0.84 10.72
C SER A 109 7.43 2.18 10.00
N LEU A 110 6.91 2.15 8.79
CA LEU A 110 6.91 3.29 7.88
C LEU A 110 5.49 3.59 7.40
N THR A 111 5.20 4.87 7.22
CA THR A 111 3.91 5.33 6.70
C THR A 111 4.13 6.13 5.43
N ARG A 112 3.24 5.95 4.44
CA ARG A 112 3.34 6.64 3.16
C ARG A 112 3.29 8.16 3.35
N THR A 113 4.24 8.85 2.75
CA THR A 113 4.29 10.30 2.73
C THR A 113 4.03 10.86 1.34
N ASP A 114 4.30 10.08 0.29
CA ASP A 114 4.11 10.50 -1.09
C ASP A 114 3.79 9.29 -1.96
N SER A 115 3.02 9.50 -3.01
CA SER A 115 2.67 8.46 -3.98
C SER A 115 3.76 8.23 -5.03
N VAL A 116 4.78 9.08 -5.06
CA VAL A 116 5.94 8.94 -5.95
C VAL A 116 7.21 8.77 -5.13
N PRO A 117 8.24 8.10 -5.67
CA PRO A 117 9.51 7.99 -4.96
C PRO A 117 10.20 9.36 -4.90
N VAL A 118 10.59 9.77 -3.70
CA VAL A 118 11.28 11.03 -3.44
C VAL A 118 12.59 10.71 -2.71
N TYR A 119 13.67 11.37 -3.14
CA TYR A 119 14.99 11.17 -2.55
C TYR A 119 15.48 12.50 -1.98
N VAL A 120 15.60 12.55 -0.66
CA VAL A 120 16.05 13.77 0.03
C VAL A 120 17.48 13.56 0.52
N ASN A 121 18.42 14.34 -0.04
CA ASN A 121 19.84 14.29 0.31
C ASN A 121 20.43 12.86 0.24
N VAL A 122 20.05 12.10 -0.79
CA VAL A 122 20.57 10.75 -1.01
C VAL A 122 21.73 10.82 -1.99
N PRO A 123 22.92 10.31 -1.63
CA PRO A 123 24.07 10.31 -2.54
C PRO A 123 23.75 9.55 -3.83
N GLY A 124 24.03 10.20 -4.98
CA GLY A 124 23.78 9.64 -6.29
C GLY A 124 22.33 9.70 -6.77
N LYS A 125 21.41 10.19 -5.93
CA LYS A 125 20.00 10.35 -6.27
C LYS A 125 19.52 11.73 -5.88
N MET A 126 19.58 12.66 -6.82
CA MET A 126 19.10 14.03 -6.59
C MET A 126 17.84 14.29 -7.39
N ASN A 127 16.85 14.81 -6.72
CA ASN A 127 15.64 15.31 -7.35
C ASN A 127 15.78 16.80 -7.67
#